data_e6863e1680d5e73513394725cd2e53a8
#
_entry.id   e6863e1680d5e73513394725cd2e53a8
#
_cell.length_a   1.000
_cell.length_b   1.000
_cell.length_c   1.000
_cell.angle_alpha   90.00
_cell.angle_beta   90.00
_cell.angle_gamma   90.00
#
_symmetry.space_group_name_H-M   'P 1'
#
loop_
_entity.id
_entity.type
_entity.pdbx_description
1 polymer ?
#
loop_
_entity_poly.entity_id
_entity_poly.type
_entity_poly.pdbx_seq_one_letter_code
_entity_poly.pdbx_strand_id
1 'polypeptide(L)'
;MTSGSSEKPVVHSDSPRGRSEHATFEHISSTANDTVKLLKSLDRKKARSESGLFLAEGARLAEEALNNGWLPAYALAGVGALERPQTSDLLARMKKAGARVLTASEKVLVSVSRKDNPQTVITAFKQRVTNLSDFPSDGMRRWVALYEV
;
A
#
# COMPACT_ATOMS: atom_id res chain seq x y z
N MET A 1 -8.54 -56.61 -47.42
CA MET A 1 -8.14 -55.19 -47.64
C MET A 1 -8.59 -54.41 -46.45
N THR A 2 -7.71 -54.18 -45.51
CA THR A 2 -7.96 -53.64 -44.18
C THR A 2 -7.46 -52.21 -44.11
N SER A 3 -8.37 -51.28 -43.96
CA SER A 3 -8.05 -49.84 -43.72
C SER A 3 -7.83 -49.62 -42.24
N GLY A 4 -6.60 -49.37 -41.85
CA GLY A 4 -6.27 -48.97 -40.49
C GLY A 4 -6.50 -47.48 -40.29
N SER A 5 -7.45 -47.11 -39.44
CA SER A 5 -7.65 -45.77 -38.95
C SER A 5 -6.72 -45.51 -37.78
N SER A 6 -5.77 -44.60 -37.98
CA SER A 6 -4.85 -44.14 -36.95
C SER A 6 -5.50 -43.02 -36.16
N GLU A 7 -5.95 -43.31 -34.95
CA GLU A 7 -6.37 -42.32 -33.96
C GLU A 7 -5.15 -41.71 -33.30
N LYS A 8 -4.98 -40.41 -33.44
CA LYS A 8 -3.99 -39.62 -32.70
C LYS A 8 -4.52 -39.32 -31.30
N PRO A 9 -3.75 -39.49 -30.24
CA PRO A 9 -4.17 -39.08 -28.92
C PRO A 9 -4.17 -37.55 -28.80
N VAL A 10 -5.31 -37.00 -28.37
CA VAL A 10 -5.47 -35.57 -28.00
C VAL A 10 -4.75 -35.37 -26.67
N VAL A 11 -3.62 -34.69 -26.70
CA VAL A 11 -2.91 -34.27 -25.50
C VAL A 11 -3.65 -33.06 -24.93
N HIS A 12 -4.45 -33.26 -23.87
CA HIS A 12 -4.90 -32.21 -23.03
C HIS A 12 -3.70 -31.64 -22.27
N SER A 13 -3.20 -30.49 -22.73
CA SER A 13 -2.28 -29.67 -21.95
C SER A 13 -3.08 -28.96 -20.85
N ASP A 14 -3.21 -29.61 -19.73
CA ASP A 14 -3.67 -29.02 -18.50
C ASP A 14 -2.56 -28.11 -17.97
N SER A 15 -2.56 -26.86 -18.42
CA SER A 15 -1.68 -25.85 -17.86
C SER A 15 -2.19 -25.53 -16.45
N PRO A 16 -1.38 -25.72 -15.41
CA PRO A 16 -1.76 -25.30 -14.08
C PRO A 16 -1.89 -23.78 -14.09
N ARG A 17 -3.14 -23.32 -13.97
CA ARG A 17 -3.45 -21.90 -13.73
C ARG A 17 -2.63 -21.47 -12.54
N GLY A 18 -1.70 -20.52 -12.77
CA GLY A 18 -0.77 -20.02 -11.78
C GLY A 18 -1.51 -19.66 -10.49
N ARG A 19 -1.20 -20.40 -9.43
CA ARG A 19 -1.45 -19.92 -8.07
C ARG A 19 -0.68 -18.61 -7.98
N SER A 20 -1.41 -17.51 -7.89
CA SER A 20 -0.81 -16.25 -7.48
C SER A 20 -0.11 -16.53 -6.16
N GLU A 21 1.21 -16.43 -6.13
CA GLU A 21 1.99 -16.45 -4.90
C GLU A 21 1.47 -15.28 -4.06
N HIS A 22 0.56 -15.58 -3.14
CA HIS A 22 0.13 -14.60 -2.16
C HIS A 22 1.36 -14.24 -1.35
N ALA A 23 1.90 -13.06 -1.59
CA ALA A 23 3.01 -12.54 -0.83
C ALA A 23 2.67 -12.62 0.66
N THR A 24 3.38 -13.48 1.37
CA THR A 24 3.20 -13.62 2.81
C THR A 24 3.75 -12.36 3.47
N PHE A 25 2.89 -11.59 4.15
CA PHE A 25 3.27 -10.43 4.92
C PHE A 25 3.28 -10.77 6.41
N GLU A 26 4.17 -10.14 7.16
CA GLU A 26 4.21 -10.26 8.62
C GLU A 26 2.88 -9.79 9.20
N HIS A 27 2.32 -10.55 10.16
CA HIS A 27 1.06 -10.23 10.80
C HIS A 27 1.27 -9.60 12.18
N ILE A 28 0.57 -8.49 12.44
CA ILE A 28 0.58 -7.79 13.72
C ILE A 28 -0.80 -7.82 14.36
N SER A 29 -0.90 -8.39 15.58
CA SER A 29 -2.12 -8.41 16.39
C SER A 29 -2.04 -7.53 17.64
N SER A 30 -0.82 -7.10 18.04
CA SER A 30 -0.59 -6.31 19.23
C SER A 30 -0.49 -4.82 18.94
N THR A 31 -1.25 -4.00 19.65
CA THR A 31 -1.14 -2.53 19.63
C THR A 31 0.12 -2.03 20.34
N ALA A 32 0.83 -2.89 21.09
CA ALA A 32 2.09 -2.57 21.73
C ALA A 32 3.32 -2.74 20.79
N ASN A 33 3.11 -3.23 19.57
CA ASN A 33 4.16 -3.34 18.56
C ASN A 33 4.74 -1.96 18.22
N ASP A 34 6.05 -1.86 18.09
CA ASP A 34 6.74 -0.57 17.90
C ASP A 34 6.38 0.12 16.58
N THR A 35 6.14 -0.65 15.50
CA THR A 35 5.63 -0.11 14.24
C THR A 35 4.24 0.51 14.43
N VAL A 36 3.36 -0.15 15.19
CA VAL A 36 2.02 0.38 15.51
C VAL A 36 2.13 1.66 16.34
N LYS A 37 2.99 1.69 17.34
CA LYS A 37 3.25 2.90 18.14
C LYS A 37 3.77 4.05 17.28
N LEU A 38 4.70 3.78 16.37
CA LEU A 38 5.20 4.76 15.41
C LEU A 38 4.05 5.31 14.57
N LEU A 39 3.27 4.45 13.90
CA LEU A 39 2.17 4.87 13.03
C LEU A 39 1.13 5.70 13.80
N LYS A 40 0.75 5.29 15.01
CA LYS A 40 -0.13 6.08 15.89
C LYS A 40 0.46 7.45 16.22
N SER A 41 1.76 7.53 16.46
CA SER A 41 2.40 8.79 16.83
C SER A 41 2.36 9.85 15.72
N LEU A 42 2.22 9.41 14.45
CA LEU A 42 2.16 10.29 13.27
C LEU A 42 0.90 11.18 13.26
N ASP A 43 -0.01 10.98 14.18
CA ASP A 43 -1.08 11.91 14.48
C ASP A 43 -0.53 13.30 14.89
N ARG A 44 0.52 13.31 15.66
CA ARG A 44 1.11 14.54 16.18
C ARG A 44 2.11 15.15 15.20
N LYS A 45 2.01 16.48 15.00
CA LYS A 45 2.92 17.25 14.13
C LYS A 45 4.40 16.99 14.48
N LYS A 46 4.75 16.97 15.78
CA LYS A 46 6.12 16.71 16.24
C LYS A 46 6.64 15.37 15.72
N ALA A 47 5.86 14.29 15.89
CA ALA A 47 6.28 12.96 15.44
C ALA A 47 6.44 12.87 13.92
N ARG A 48 5.57 13.55 13.16
CA ARG A 48 5.72 13.64 11.70
C ARG A 48 6.98 14.39 11.30
N SER A 49 7.30 15.47 11.98
CA SER A 49 8.51 16.25 11.74
C SER A 49 9.79 15.48 12.07
N GLU A 50 9.78 14.75 13.20
CA GLU A 50 10.94 13.95 13.65
C GLU A 50 11.16 12.70 12.78
N SER A 51 10.09 12.03 12.37
CA SER A 51 10.18 10.80 11.56
C SER A 51 10.28 11.07 10.05
N GLY A 52 9.89 12.25 9.59
CA GLY A 52 9.74 12.55 8.17
C GLY A 52 8.63 11.76 7.49
N LEU A 53 7.65 11.25 8.26
CA LEU A 53 6.56 10.42 7.75
C LEU A 53 5.20 11.11 7.96
N PHE A 54 4.20 10.70 7.16
CA PHE A 54 2.79 11.05 7.38
C PHE A 54 1.89 9.89 6.96
N LEU A 55 0.67 9.83 7.52
CA LEU A 55 -0.30 8.79 7.21
C LEU A 55 -1.22 9.18 6.05
N ALA A 56 -1.52 8.19 5.21
CA ALA A 56 -2.58 8.20 4.23
C ALA A 56 -3.48 6.99 4.47
N GLU A 57 -4.78 7.23 4.67
CA GLU A 57 -5.76 6.19 4.94
C GLU A 57 -6.65 5.91 3.74
N GLY A 58 -6.66 4.68 3.29
CA GLY A 58 -7.44 4.17 2.17
C GLY A 58 -6.58 3.72 0.98
N ALA A 59 -6.98 2.61 0.36
CA ALA A 59 -6.26 2.01 -0.76
C ALA A 59 -6.15 2.96 -1.96
N ARG A 60 -7.25 3.69 -2.27
CA ARG A 60 -7.26 4.63 -3.41
C ARG A 60 -6.25 5.76 -3.23
N LEU A 61 -6.22 6.39 -2.04
CA LEU A 61 -5.27 7.47 -1.76
C LEU A 61 -3.82 6.95 -1.79
N ALA A 62 -3.60 5.75 -1.24
CA ALA A 62 -2.30 5.10 -1.24
C ALA A 62 -1.82 4.77 -2.66
N GLU A 63 -2.71 4.30 -3.53
CA GLU A 63 -2.40 4.03 -4.94
C GLU A 63 -2.07 5.31 -5.71
N GLU A 64 -2.87 6.35 -5.53
CA GLU A 64 -2.64 7.66 -6.16
C GLU A 64 -1.30 8.26 -5.73
N ALA A 65 -0.98 8.20 -4.44
CA ALA A 65 0.32 8.65 -3.94
C ALA A 65 1.48 7.85 -4.56
N LEU A 66 1.37 6.53 -4.62
CA LEU A 66 2.38 5.67 -5.24
C LEU A 66 2.58 5.99 -6.73
N ASN A 67 1.49 6.19 -7.48
CA ASN A 67 1.53 6.53 -8.90
C ASN A 67 2.16 7.92 -9.15
N ASN A 68 2.04 8.84 -8.20
CA ASN A 68 2.70 10.14 -8.22
C ASN A 68 4.13 10.10 -7.62
N GLY A 69 4.69 8.90 -7.46
CA GLY A 69 6.07 8.70 -7.05
C GLY A 69 6.34 9.04 -5.57
N TRP A 70 5.32 9.11 -4.71
CA TRP A 70 5.54 9.17 -3.26
C TRP A 70 6.17 7.87 -2.76
N LEU A 71 7.12 7.97 -1.85
CA LEU A 71 7.86 6.83 -1.33
C LEU A 71 7.15 6.26 -0.09
N PRO A 72 6.55 5.07 -0.17
CA PRO A 72 5.94 4.43 0.97
C PRO A 72 7.03 3.87 1.90
N ALA A 73 6.88 4.08 3.21
CA ALA A 73 7.76 3.51 4.23
C ALA A 73 7.10 2.29 4.89
N TYR A 74 5.81 2.39 5.18
CA TYR A 74 5.01 1.32 5.78
C TYR A 74 3.65 1.23 5.08
N ALA A 75 3.15 0.01 4.93
CA ALA A 75 1.76 -0.26 4.56
C ALA A 75 1.17 -1.27 5.53
N LEU A 76 0.05 -0.93 6.14
CA LEU A 76 -0.70 -1.75 7.08
C LEU A 76 -2.05 -2.09 6.46
N ALA A 77 -2.36 -3.37 6.32
CA ALA A 77 -3.60 -3.82 5.71
C ALA A 77 -4.34 -4.83 6.58
N GLY A 78 -5.66 -4.76 6.62
CA GLY A 78 -6.48 -5.81 7.22
C GLY A 78 -6.34 -7.12 6.46
N VAL A 79 -6.43 -8.26 7.16
CA VAL A 79 -6.29 -9.59 6.54
C VAL A 79 -7.26 -9.75 5.36
N GLY A 80 -8.53 -9.40 5.51
CA GLY A 80 -9.52 -9.48 4.44
C GLY A 80 -9.29 -8.51 3.26
N ALA A 81 -8.40 -7.52 3.41
CA ALA A 81 -8.05 -6.64 2.30
C ALA A 81 -7.19 -7.35 1.23
N LEU A 82 -6.47 -8.40 1.61
CA LEU A 82 -5.66 -9.22 0.70
C LEU A 82 -6.50 -10.06 -0.27
N GLU A 83 -7.74 -10.34 0.08
CA GLU A 83 -8.67 -11.09 -0.76
C GLU A 83 -9.10 -10.28 -2.00
N ARG A 84 -8.89 -8.97 -1.98
CA ARG A 84 -9.17 -8.08 -3.11
C ARG A 84 -7.95 -7.99 -4.01
N PRO A 85 -8.02 -8.44 -5.27
CA PRO A 85 -6.88 -8.46 -6.18
C PRO A 85 -6.19 -7.09 -6.32
N GLN A 86 -6.96 -6.00 -6.41
CA GLN A 86 -6.43 -4.65 -6.56
C GLN A 86 -5.61 -4.21 -5.33
N THR A 87 -6.08 -4.59 -4.12
CA THR A 87 -5.36 -4.27 -2.88
C THR A 87 -4.10 -5.12 -2.75
N SER A 88 -4.17 -6.39 -3.11
CA SER A 88 -3.01 -7.29 -3.10
C SER A 88 -1.92 -6.80 -4.06
N ASP A 89 -2.29 -6.39 -5.27
CA ASP A 89 -1.37 -5.79 -6.25
C ASP A 89 -0.76 -4.48 -5.72
N LEU A 90 -1.56 -3.59 -5.16
CA LEU A 90 -1.08 -2.35 -4.56
C LEU A 90 -0.03 -2.62 -3.48
N LEU A 91 -0.28 -3.56 -2.57
CA LEU A 91 0.66 -3.92 -1.50
C LEU A 91 1.95 -4.54 -2.04
N ALA A 92 1.86 -5.36 -3.09
CA ALA A 92 3.03 -5.91 -3.77
C ALA A 92 3.88 -4.80 -4.41
N ARG A 93 3.25 -3.83 -5.07
CA ARG A 93 3.92 -2.64 -5.63
C ARG A 93 4.57 -1.79 -4.55
N MET A 94 3.92 -1.59 -3.41
CA MET A 94 4.49 -0.88 -2.27
C MET A 94 5.71 -1.61 -1.70
N LYS A 95 5.63 -2.93 -1.55
CA LYS A 95 6.77 -3.76 -1.13
C LYS A 95 7.95 -3.61 -2.10
N LYS A 96 7.69 -3.65 -3.40
CA LYS A 96 8.70 -3.41 -4.45
C LYS A 96 9.30 -2.00 -4.38
N ALA A 97 8.51 -1.01 -3.98
CA ALA A 97 8.96 0.37 -3.76
C ALA A 97 9.73 0.57 -2.43
N GLY A 98 9.96 -0.50 -1.66
CA GLY A 98 10.74 -0.49 -0.43
C GLY A 98 9.93 -0.32 0.87
N ALA A 99 8.60 -0.37 0.80
CA ALA A 99 7.78 -0.33 2.01
C ALA A 99 7.86 -1.63 2.81
N ARG A 100 7.86 -1.52 4.14
CA ARG A 100 7.54 -2.64 5.02
C ARG A 100 6.02 -2.85 5.02
N VAL A 101 5.58 -3.91 4.37
CA VAL A 101 4.16 -4.27 4.26
C VAL A 101 3.80 -5.28 5.34
N LEU A 102 2.73 -4.99 6.07
CA LEU A 102 2.26 -5.73 7.24
C LEU A 102 0.76 -5.99 7.12
N THR A 103 0.33 -7.14 7.59
CA THR A 103 -1.09 -7.37 7.86
C THR A 103 -1.40 -7.10 9.32
N ALA A 104 -2.62 -6.70 9.61
CA ALA A 104 -3.02 -6.33 10.96
C ALA A 104 -4.42 -6.84 11.32
N SER A 105 -4.60 -7.11 12.61
CA SER A 105 -5.94 -7.31 13.16
C SER A 105 -6.75 -6.02 13.11
N GLU A 106 -8.08 -6.13 13.11
CA GLU A 106 -8.98 -4.97 13.12
C GLU A 106 -8.68 -4.04 14.31
N LYS A 107 -8.44 -4.60 15.49
CA LYS A 107 -8.06 -3.84 16.69
C LYS A 107 -6.83 -2.94 16.45
N VAL A 108 -5.85 -3.44 15.71
CA VAL A 108 -4.65 -2.66 15.37
C VAL A 108 -4.99 -1.56 14.38
N LEU A 109 -5.76 -1.86 13.32
CA LEU A 109 -6.19 -0.87 12.33
C LEU A 109 -6.98 0.27 12.99
N VAL A 110 -7.99 -0.06 13.82
CA VAL A 110 -8.76 0.91 14.60
C VAL A 110 -7.84 1.78 15.45
N SER A 111 -6.82 1.19 16.07
CA SER A 111 -5.90 1.95 16.94
C SER A 111 -5.01 2.94 16.20
N VAL A 112 -4.76 2.74 14.91
CA VAL A 112 -3.92 3.61 14.06
C VAL A 112 -4.77 4.61 13.28
N SER A 113 -5.99 4.21 12.88
CA SER A 113 -6.92 5.08 12.14
C SER A 113 -7.41 6.24 12.99
N ARG A 114 -7.68 7.37 12.33
CA ARG A 114 -8.31 8.55 12.91
C ARG A 114 -9.81 8.61 12.61
N LYS A 115 -10.32 7.64 11.86
CA LYS A 115 -11.71 7.62 11.39
C LYS A 115 -12.53 6.69 12.25
N ASP A 116 -13.76 7.07 12.48
CA ASP A 116 -14.75 6.22 13.17
C ASP A 116 -14.98 4.91 12.40
N ASN A 117 -14.82 4.93 11.08
CA ASN A 117 -14.82 3.74 10.23
C ASN A 117 -13.43 3.57 9.60
N PRO A 118 -12.54 2.77 10.22
CA PRO A 118 -11.18 2.61 9.78
C PRO A 118 -11.10 2.00 8.39
N GLN A 119 -10.22 2.55 7.57
CA GLN A 119 -9.94 2.01 6.26
C GLN A 119 -9.14 0.72 6.36
N THR A 120 -9.38 -0.20 5.43
CA THR A 120 -8.69 -1.50 5.41
C THR A 120 -7.21 -1.43 5.03
N VAL A 121 -6.75 -0.27 4.55
CA VAL A 121 -5.35 0.02 4.21
C VAL A 121 -4.95 1.36 4.79
N ILE A 122 -3.85 1.38 5.52
CA ILE A 122 -3.22 2.59 6.07
C ILE A 122 -1.76 2.57 5.63
N THR A 123 -1.28 3.66 5.04
CA THR A 123 0.09 3.76 4.52
C THR A 123 0.80 4.96 5.15
N ALA A 124 2.05 4.78 5.54
CA ALA A 124 2.94 5.88 5.90
C ALA A 124 3.88 6.18 4.73
N PHE A 125 3.85 7.40 4.25
CA PHE A 125 4.73 7.91 3.19
C PHE A 125 5.80 8.82 3.77
N LYS A 126 6.94 8.89 3.09
CA LYS A 126 7.98 9.87 3.39
C LYS A 126 7.51 11.26 2.99
N GLN A 127 7.70 12.24 3.89
CA GLN A 127 7.44 13.64 3.56
C GLN A 127 8.38 14.13 2.46
N ARG A 128 7.86 14.98 1.58
CA ARG A 128 8.65 15.74 0.63
C ARG A 128 8.64 17.19 1.09
N VAL A 129 9.80 17.68 1.46
CA VAL A 129 9.98 19.10 1.75
C VAL A 129 10.67 19.71 0.54
N THR A 130 10.03 20.65 -0.09
CA THR A 130 10.56 21.39 -1.25
C THR A 130 10.77 22.84 -0.80
N ASN A 131 11.93 23.40 -1.09
CA ASN A 131 12.18 24.80 -0.83
C ASN A 131 11.41 25.67 -1.84
N LEU A 132 10.98 26.83 -1.42
CA LEU A 132 10.25 27.75 -2.30
C LEU A 132 11.08 28.15 -3.55
N SER A 133 12.41 28.22 -3.39
CA SER A 133 13.36 28.47 -4.47
C SER A 133 13.41 27.38 -5.54
N ASP A 134 12.98 26.16 -5.22
CA ASP A 134 13.02 25.01 -6.13
C ASP A 134 11.80 24.98 -7.09
N PHE A 135 10.84 25.89 -6.88
CA PHE A 135 9.69 26.00 -7.76
C PHE A 135 10.03 26.85 -8.99
N PRO A 136 9.82 26.32 -10.21
CA PRO A 136 9.96 27.11 -11.42
C PRO A 136 8.91 28.22 -11.41
N SER A 137 9.36 29.47 -11.46
CA SER A 137 8.48 30.63 -11.57
C SER A 137 7.96 30.83 -12.99
N ASP A 138 8.66 30.26 -13.98
CA ASP A 138 8.41 30.44 -15.39
C ASP A 138 7.24 29.57 -15.86
N GLY A 139 6.18 30.21 -16.29
CA GLY A 139 5.02 29.54 -16.88
C GLY A 139 3.95 29.05 -15.92
N MET A 140 4.14 29.11 -14.62
CA MET A 140 3.08 28.82 -13.65
C MET A 140 2.09 29.98 -13.57
N ARG A 141 0.86 29.68 -13.95
CA ARG A 141 -0.20 30.71 -14.02
C ARG A 141 -1.04 30.82 -12.74
N ARG A 142 -0.94 29.84 -11.82
CA ARG A 142 -1.78 29.83 -10.60
C ARG A 142 -1.02 29.16 -9.45
N TRP A 143 -1.07 29.79 -8.29
CA TRP A 143 -0.56 29.27 -7.02
C TRP A 143 -1.68 29.20 -6.01
N VAL A 144 -1.68 28.15 -5.20
CA VAL A 144 -2.54 28.05 -4.02
C VAL A 144 -1.63 27.86 -2.83
N ALA A 145 -1.68 28.80 -1.89
CA ALA A 145 -1.01 28.69 -0.60
C ALA A 145 -2.05 28.36 0.47
N LEU A 146 -1.81 27.29 1.21
CA LEU A 146 -2.64 26.89 2.35
C LEU A 146 -1.82 27.08 3.62
N TYR A 147 -2.38 27.82 4.58
CA TYR A 147 -1.77 28.08 5.87
C TYR A 147 -2.68 27.54 6.98
N GLU A 148 -2.10 26.79 7.92
CA GLU A 148 -2.82 26.20 9.07
C GLU A 148 -4.09 25.38 8.70
N VAL A 149 -3.94 24.45 7.76
CA VAL A 149 -5.01 23.53 7.31
C VAL A 149 -4.94 22.22 8.11
#